data_e0c4298edbf11d2e78f413c741390716
#
_entry.id   e0c4298edbf11d2e78f413c741390716
#
_cell.length_a   1.000
_cell.length_b   1.000
_cell.length_c   1.000
_cell.angle_alpha   90.00
_cell.angle_beta   90.00
_cell.angle_gamma   90.00
#
_symmetry.space_group_name_H-M   'P 1'
#
loop_
_entity.id
_entity.type
_entity.pdbx_description
1 polymer ?
#
loop_
_entity_poly.entity_id
_entity_poly.type
_entity_poly.pdbx_seq_one_letter_code
_entity_poly.pdbx_strand_id
1 'polypeptide(L)' 'MITLARQIQLKIKKFDELMIEFKIKYLNDKVVYPDIHKLDEKIQEISKLVDNNKQ' A
#
# COMPACT_ATOMS: atom_id res chain seq x y z
N MET A 1 20.63 13.22 3.33
CA MET A 1 19.92 13.01 2.04
C MET A 1 19.12 11.71 2.09
N ILE A 2 17.84 11.76 1.71
CA ILE A 2 16.98 10.57 1.72
C ILE A 2 17.24 9.75 0.46
N THR A 3 17.48 8.45 0.60
CA THR A 3 17.69 7.57 -0.55
C THR A 3 16.40 7.40 -1.35
N LEU A 4 16.53 6.96 -2.59
CA LEU A 4 15.37 6.70 -3.44
C LEU A 4 14.45 5.64 -2.80
N ALA A 5 15.03 4.58 -2.26
CA ALA A 5 14.26 3.53 -1.59
C ALA A 5 13.46 4.10 -0.42
N ARG A 6 14.06 4.99 0.36
CA ARG A 6 13.36 5.62 1.49
C ARG A 6 12.22 6.50 1.01
N GLN A 7 12.42 7.25 -0.07
CA GLN A 7 11.36 8.08 -0.64
C GLN A 7 10.19 7.23 -1.10
N ILE A 8 10.45 6.10 -1.75
CA ILE A 8 9.42 5.18 -2.20
C ILE A 8 8.64 4.62 -1.00
N GLN A 9 9.35 4.21 0.06
CA GLN A 9 8.71 3.68 1.25
C GLN A 9 7.79 4.70 1.93
N LEU A 10 8.19 5.96 1.97
CA LEU A 10 7.35 7.03 2.53
C LEU A 10 6.06 7.22 1.72
N LYS A 11 6.15 7.13 0.41
CA LYS A 11 4.98 7.22 -0.46
C LYS A 11 4.06 6.00 -0.30
N ILE A 12 4.64 4.81 -0.18
CA ILE A 12 3.89 3.59 0.07
C ILE A 12 3.14 3.68 1.40
N LYS A 13 3.77 4.23 2.43
CA LYS A 13 3.13 4.40 3.73
C LYS A 13 1.89 5.29 3.64
N LYS A 14 1.97 6.39 2.89
CA LYS A 14 0.81 7.25 2.67
C LYS A 14 -0.29 6.51 1.91
N PHE A 15 0.09 5.69 0.95
CA PHE A 15 -0.84 4.87 0.20
C PHE A 15 -1.55 3.87 1.11
N ASP A 16 -0.81 3.24 2.02
CA ASP A 16 -1.39 2.31 2.99
C ASP A 16 -2.43 3.00 3.86
N GLU A 17 -2.16 4.22 4.31
CA GLU A 17 -3.11 4.99 5.10
C GLU A 17 -4.42 5.24 4.32
N LEU A 18 -4.31 5.60 3.05
CA LEU A 18 -5.47 5.79 2.18
C LEU A 18 -6.22 4.48 1.98
N MET A 19 -5.51 3.37 1.83
CA MET A 19 -6.13 2.06 1.67
C MET A 19 -6.92 1.66 2.89
N ILE A 20 -6.42 1.96 4.09
CA ILE A 20 -7.15 1.70 5.33
C ILE A 20 -8.46 2.51 5.35
N GLU A 21 -8.40 3.78 4.98
CA GLU A 21 -9.59 4.62 4.90
C GLU A 21 -10.61 4.06 3.91
N PHE A 22 -10.16 3.64 2.73
CA PHE A 22 -11.04 3.04 1.73
C PHE A 22 -11.65 1.74 2.22
N LYS A 23 -10.87 0.90 2.88
CA LYS A 23 -11.38 -0.36 3.43
C LYS A 23 -12.49 -0.11 4.44
N ILE A 24 -12.33 0.88 5.31
CA ILE A 24 -13.35 1.23 6.29
C ILE A 24 -14.59 1.79 5.58
N LYS A 25 -14.39 2.67 4.62
CA LYS A 25 -15.47 3.32 3.88
C LYS A 25 -16.32 2.33 3.08
N TYR A 26 -15.67 1.36 2.46
CA TYR A 26 -16.33 0.39 1.59
C TYR A 26 -16.41 -1.01 2.19
N LEU A 27 -16.34 -1.10 3.52
CA LEU A 27 -16.32 -2.38 4.23
C LEU A 27 -17.53 -3.26 3.89
N ASN A 28 -18.70 -2.65 3.70
CA ASN A 28 -19.94 -3.36 3.40
C ASN A 28 -20.21 -3.49 1.90
N ASP A 29 -19.33 -2.98 1.05
CA ASP A 29 -19.51 -3.06 -0.40
C ASP A 29 -18.87 -4.34 -0.92
N LYS A 30 -19.71 -5.30 -1.30
CA LYS A 30 -19.27 -6.64 -1.72
C LYS A 30 -18.57 -6.62 -3.08
N VAL A 31 -18.72 -5.56 -3.86
CA VAL A 31 -18.09 -5.42 -5.18
C VAL A 31 -16.76 -4.69 -5.07
N VAL A 32 -16.74 -3.56 -4.38
CA VAL A 32 -15.58 -2.68 -4.29
C VAL A 32 -14.52 -3.21 -3.31
N TYR A 33 -14.94 -3.76 -2.17
CA TYR A 33 -14.01 -4.20 -1.13
C TYR A 33 -12.99 -5.23 -1.64
N PRO A 34 -13.39 -6.27 -2.39
CA PRO A 34 -12.40 -7.22 -2.92
C PRO A 34 -11.38 -6.57 -3.85
N ASP A 35 -11.79 -5.57 -4.63
CA ASP A 35 -10.87 -4.86 -5.52
C ASP A 35 -9.86 -4.03 -4.72
N ILE A 36 -10.32 -3.37 -3.66
CA ILE A 36 -9.44 -2.63 -2.76
C ILE A 36 -8.44 -3.57 -2.11
N HIS A 37 -8.89 -4.74 -1.69
CA HIS A 37 -8.02 -5.75 -1.07
C HIS A 37 -6.92 -6.19 -2.04
N LYS A 38 -7.26 -6.41 -3.31
CA LYS A 38 -6.27 -6.77 -4.33
C LYS A 38 -5.23 -5.68 -4.54
N LEU A 39 -5.67 -4.42 -4.56
CA LEU A 39 -4.75 -3.29 -4.68
C LEU A 39 -3.80 -3.23 -3.48
N ASP A 40 -4.33 -3.44 -2.29
CA ASP A 40 -3.53 -3.45 -1.07
C ASP A 40 -2.46 -4.54 -1.11
N GLU A 41 -2.82 -5.73 -1.57
CA GLU A 41 -1.85 -6.82 -1.73
C GLU A 41 -0.72 -6.44 -2.67
N LYS A 42 -1.03 -5.79 -3.79
CA LYS A 42 -0.02 -5.34 -4.75
C LYS A 42 0.91 -4.29 -4.13
N ILE A 43 0.37 -3.38 -3.35
CA ILE A 43 1.16 -2.37 -2.65
C ILE A 43 2.09 -3.05 -1.65
N GLN A 44 1.63 -4.06 -0.92
CA GLN A 44 2.45 -4.80 0.03
C GLN A 44 3.57 -5.56 -0.67
N GLU A 45 3.30 -6.13 -1.84
CA GLU A 45 4.34 -6.79 -2.65
C GLU A 45 5.43 -5.80 -3.04
N ILE A 46 5.05 -4.61 -3.50
CA ILE A 46 6.00 -3.56 -3.87
C ILE A 46 6.82 -3.13 -2.65
N SER A 47 6.17 -2.97 -1.52
CA SER A 47 6.84 -2.62 -0.27
C SER A 47 7.91 -3.64 0.10
N LYS A 48 7.59 -4.92 -0.03
CA LYS A 48 8.56 -6.00 0.25
C LYS A 48 9.74 -5.97 -0.70
N LEU A 49 9.50 -5.70 -1.98
CA LEU A 49 10.58 -5.59 -2.96
C LEU A 49 11.52 -4.44 -2.63
N VAL A 50 10.98 -3.31 -2.24
CA VAL A 50 11.79 -2.16 -1.83
C VAL A 50 12.61 -2.48 -0.59
N ASP A 51 12.01 -3.14 0.40
CA ASP A 51 12.71 -3.54 1.62
C ASP A 51 13.85 -4.54 1.32
N ASN A 52 13.61 -5.49 0.40
CA ASN A 52 14.62 -6.47 0.04
C ASN A 52 15.81 -5.86 -0.71
N ASN A 53 15.58 -4.77 -1.42
CA ASN A 53 16.63 -4.07 -2.17
C ASN A 53 17.36 -3.03 -1.32
N LYS A 54 16.99 -2.89 -0.07
CA LYS A 54 17.51 -1.84 0.81
C LYS A 54 18.91 -2.15 1.36
N GLN A 55 19.42 -3.31 1.14
CA GLN A 55 20.72 -3.72 1.66
C GLN A 55 21.89 -2.96 1.00
#